data_f3f5dff705edd73c11a49a3498562af6
#
_entry.id   f3f5dff705edd73c11a49a3498562af6
#
_cell.length_a   1.000
_cell.length_b   1.000
_cell.length_c   1.000
_cell.angle_alpha   90.00
_cell.angle_beta   90.00
_cell.angle_gamma   90.00
#
_symmetry.space_group_name_H-M   'P 1'
#
loop_
_entity.id
_entity.type
_entity.pdbx_description
1 polymer ?
#
loop_
_entity_poly.entity_id
_entity_poly.type
_entity_poly.pdbx_seq_one_letter_code
_entity_poly.pdbx_strand_id
1 'polypeptide(L)'
;MITIIYSTHKDKDYNNNFRQHLLQNVGLKDVEILEFENFNQYSLAEVYNKGILQSKYDIVCCVHNDIKLSKNWGKELLNDFSNHPDFSIIGKAGSAYFPETGIYWERMNQTMVGHVNHQPPGQKKWTNKYSSKFDHVVPVVTIDGLFISFDKTKIKHNFDETIGRFHFYDHTFCLNNYLEGVKIGVTFSFEITHESIGKPNEEFFESKTKFLEKFSSHLPLDLKPNSIYVPKITGKPIKNIGKVAVIIPTKNKSDLVTNCVESFFEYCDPNTFNIFIADTGSNDDEKTRIKYLSEKYNNVSVIEYDYYNFAKINNDVVNNHVSGE
;
A
#
# COMPACT_ATOMS: atom_id res chain seq x y z
N MET A 1 -19.94 4.58 -15.56
CA MET A 1 -20.01 6.06 -15.54
C MET A 1 -19.34 6.54 -14.27
N ILE A 2 -18.49 7.60 -14.34
CA ILE A 2 -17.73 8.12 -13.21
C ILE A 2 -17.75 9.65 -13.24
N THR A 3 -17.64 10.26 -12.05
CA THR A 3 -17.31 11.69 -11.88
C THR A 3 -15.87 11.80 -11.41
N ILE A 4 -15.07 12.64 -12.06
CA ILE A 4 -13.68 12.93 -11.69
C ILE A 4 -13.65 14.34 -11.11
N ILE A 5 -13.05 14.50 -9.94
CA ILE A 5 -12.91 15.78 -9.24
C ILE A 5 -11.42 16.08 -9.04
N TYR A 6 -10.99 17.25 -9.41
CA TYR A 6 -9.64 17.72 -9.06
C TYR A 6 -9.59 19.21 -8.76
N SER A 7 -8.64 19.55 -7.89
CA SER A 7 -8.28 20.93 -7.56
C SER A 7 -7.07 21.35 -8.38
N THR A 8 -7.05 22.59 -8.86
CA THR A 8 -5.92 23.08 -9.64
C THR A 8 -5.63 24.56 -9.39
N HIS A 9 -4.36 24.93 -9.40
CA HIS A 9 -3.85 26.30 -9.43
C HIS A 9 -3.00 26.58 -10.69
N LYS A 10 -3.05 25.63 -11.65
CA LYS A 10 -2.29 25.70 -12.89
C LYS A 10 -2.98 26.61 -13.91
N ASP A 11 -2.23 27.02 -14.93
CA ASP A 11 -2.78 27.76 -16.04
C ASP A 11 -3.76 26.91 -16.88
N LYS A 12 -4.46 27.61 -17.76
CA LYS A 12 -5.52 27.02 -18.60
C LYS A 12 -4.98 25.94 -19.55
N ASP A 13 -3.78 26.12 -20.07
CA ASP A 13 -3.20 25.15 -21.03
C ASP A 13 -2.83 23.86 -20.33
N TYR A 14 -2.24 23.94 -19.12
CA TYR A 14 -1.99 22.78 -18.30
C TYR A 14 -3.30 22.04 -17.97
N ASN A 15 -4.31 22.76 -17.52
CA ASN A 15 -5.61 22.17 -17.15
C ASN A 15 -6.28 21.50 -18.35
N ASN A 16 -6.25 22.12 -19.53
CA ASN A 16 -6.78 21.53 -20.75
C ASN A 16 -6.03 20.23 -21.10
N ASN A 17 -4.71 20.22 -21.02
CA ASN A 17 -3.90 19.03 -21.30
C ASN A 17 -4.19 17.92 -20.29
N PHE A 18 -4.30 18.24 -19.01
CA PHE A 18 -4.65 17.27 -17.96
C PHE A 18 -6.06 16.69 -18.18
N ARG A 19 -7.04 17.55 -18.44
CA ARG A 19 -8.41 17.13 -18.76
C ARG A 19 -8.46 16.21 -19.99
N GLN A 20 -7.75 16.57 -21.06
CA GLN A 20 -7.66 15.71 -22.25
C GLN A 20 -7.01 14.37 -21.93
N HIS A 21 -5.92 14.35 -21.14
CA HIS A 21 -5.27 13.14 -20.70
C HIS A 21 -6.25 12.20 -19.96
N LEU A 22 -7.04 12.73 -19.02
CA LEU A 22 -8.04 11.96 -18.31
C LEU A 22 -9.06 11.34 -19.27
N LEU A 23 -9.65 12.14 -20.17
CA LEU A 23 -10.66 11.70 -21.14
C LEU A 23 -10.13 10.67 -22.16
N GLN A 24 -8.92 10.85 -22.64
CA GLN A 24 -8.31 9.92 -23.63
C GLN A 24 -7.98 8.56 -23.03
N ASN A 25 -7.70 8.49 -21.74
CA ASN A 25 -7.23 7.27 -21.08
C ASN A 25 -8.29 6.59 -20.21
N VAL A 26 -9.44 7.21 -19.96
CA VAL A 26 -10.46 6.66 -19.05
C VAL A 26 -11.10 5.37 -19.58
N GLY A 27 -11.23 5.22 -20.89
CA GLY A 27 -11.85 4.03 -21.52
C GLY A 27 -13.37 3.95 -21.36
N LEU A 28 -14.04 5.06 -21.04
CA LEU A 28 -15.48 5.18 -20.85
C LEU A 28 -16.06 6.25 -21.78
N LYS A 29 -17.34 6.09 -22.18
CA LYS A 29 -18.04 7.08 -23.01
C LYS A 29 -18.61 8.23 -22.15
N ASP A 30 -19.15 7.87 -20.98
CA ASP A 30 -19.84 8.82 -20.10
C ASP A 30 -18.98 9.10 -18.87
N VAL A 31 -18.37 10.29 -18.87
CA VAL A 31 -17.48 10.78 -17.81
C VAL A 31 -17.82 12.23 -17.52
N GLU A 32 -17.97 12.57 -16.26
CA GLU A 32 -18.06 13.94 -15.79
C GLU A 32 -16.72 14.36 -15.21
N ILE A 33 -16.29 15.58 -15.51
CA ILE A 33 -15.10 16.18 -14.92
C ILE A 33 -15.48 17.48 -14.26
N LEU A 34 -15.28 17.56 -12.94
CA LEU A 34 -15.46 18.74 -12.12
C LEU A 34 -14.06 19.28 -11.75
N GLU A 35 -13.69 20.36 -12.44
CA GLU A 35 -12.44 21.08 -12.23
C GLU A 35 -12.71 22.26 -11.30
N PHE A 36 -11.90 22.38 -10.24
CA PHE A 36 -11.98 23.50 -9.30
C PHE A 36 -10.68 24.30 -9.33
N GLU A 37 -10.74 25.52 -9.86
CA GLU A 37 -9.66 26.49 -9.68
C GLU A 37 -9.53 26.86 -8.21
N ASN A 38 -8.34 26.67 -7.63
CA ASN A 38 -8.10 26.85 -6.21
C ASN A 38 -6.69 27.42 -5.97
N PHE A 39 -6.64 28.73 -5.85
CA PHE A 39 -5.40 29.46 -5.50
C PHE A 39 -5.30 29.61 -3.99
N ASN A 40 -5.35 28.50 -3.26
CA ASN A 40 -5.34 28.43 -1.80
C ASN A 40 -6.56 29.07 -1.09
N GLN A 41 -7.71 29.22 -1.75
CA GLN A 41 -8.94 29.69 -1.10
C GLN A 41 -9.56 28.59 -0.22
N TYR A 42 -9.51 27.35 -0.68
CA TYR A 42 -10.16 26.20 -0.07
C TYR A 42 -9.16 25.10 0.26
N SER A 43 -9.43 24.29 1.28
CA SER A 43 -8.76 23.01 1.50
C SER A 43 -9.16 21.99 0.43
N LEU A 44 -8.38 20.90 0.29
CA LEU A 44 -8.77 19.81 -0.61
C LEU A 44 -10.06 19.13 -0.13
N ALA A 45 -10.27 19.03 1.17
CA ALA A 45 -11.51 18.50 1.74
C ALA A 45 -12.73 19.32 1.28
N GLU A 46 -12.67 20.65 1.37
CA GLU A 46 -13.75 21.55 0.91
C GLU A 46 -13.99 21.42 -0.60
N VAL A 47 -12.91 21.34 -1.40
CA VAL A 47 -13.02 21.16 -2.87
C VAL A 47 -13.69 19.83 -3.20
N TYR A 48 -13.25 18.75 -2.58
CA TYR A 48 -13.80 17.43 -2.85
C TYR A 48 -15.25 17.31 -2.38
N ASN A 49 -15.60 17.88 -1.22
CA ASN A 49 -16.99 17.91 -0.74
C ASN A 49 -17.91 18.69 -1.70
N LYS A 50 -17.46 19.86 -2.19
CA LYS A 50 -18.19 20.61 -3.22
C LYS A 50 -18.40 19.78 -4.48
N GLY A 51 -17.38 19.07 -4.91
CA GLY A 51 -17.44 18.19 -6.07
C GLY A 51 -18.37 16.98 -5.86
N ILE A 52 -18.37 16.36 -4.68
CA ILE A 52 -19.29 15.26 -4.33
C ILE A 52 -20.75 15.73 -4.43
N LEU A 53 -21.06 16.89 -3.88
CA LEU A 53 -22.41 17.47 -3.95
C LEU A 53 -22.88 17.74 -5.38
N GLN A 54 -21.96 18.10 -6.29
CA GLN A 54 -22.27 18.39 -7.69
C GLN A 54 -22.21 17.15 -8.58
N SER A 55 -21.60 16.05 -8.11
CA SER A 55 -21.32 14.86 -8.91
C SER A 55 -22.59 14.17 -9.41
N LYS A 56 -22.63 13.93 -10.71
CA LYS A 56 -23.74 13.25 -11.38
C LYS A 56 -23.75 11.74 -11.13
N TYR A 57 -22.58 11.13 -11.04
CA TYR A 57 -22.46 9.67 -10.96
C TYR A 57 -22.09 9.20 -9.55
N ASP A 58 -22.47 7.95 -9.22
CA ASP A 58 -22.26 7.38 -7.90
C ASP A 58 -20.78 7.06 -7.63
N ILE A 59 -20.04 6.64 -8.66
CA ILE A 59 -18.59 6.43 -8.55
C ILE A 59 -17.89 7.77 -8.78
N VAL A 60 -17.22 8.22 -7.73
CA VAL A 60 -16.48 9.49 -7.68
C VAL A 60 -14.98 9.21 -7.56
N CYS A 61 -14.17 9.92 -8.32
CA CYS A 61 -12.70 9.86 -8.30
C CYS A 61 -12.15 11.24 -7.95
N CYS A 62 -11.61 11.41 -6.75
CA CYS A 62 -10.84 12.58 -6.35
C CYS A 62 -9.36 12.33 -6.69
N VAL A 63 -8.77 13.20 -7.50
CA VAL A 63 -7.42 12.98 -8.03
C VAL A 63 -6.56 14.24 -7.92
N HIS A 64 -5.27 14.06 -7.73
CA HIS A 64 -4.32 15.16 -7.90
C HIS A 64 -4.21 15.57 -9.37
N ASN A 65 -3.92 16.83 -9.61
CA ASN A 65 -3.79 17.34 -10.99
C ASN A 65 -2.40 17.12 -11.61
N ASP A 66 -1.49 16.44 -10.91
CA ASP A 66 -0.13 16.11 -11.33
C ASP A 66 0.09 14.59 -11.46
N ILE A 67 -0.96 13.87 -11.86
CA ILE A 67 -0.90 12.43 -12.12
C ILE A 67 -1.14 12.12 -13.60
N LYS A 68 -0.60 10.96 -14.03
CA LYS A 68 -0.94 10.34 -15.32
C LYS A 68 -1.46 8.94 -15.09
N LEU A 69 -2.57 8.63 -15.71
CA LEU A 69 -3.25 7.34 -15.61
C LEU A 69 -3.09 6.55 -16.90
N SER A 70 -2.89 5.24 -16.80
CA SER A 70 -2.74 4.37 -17.97
C SER A 70 -4.06 4.23 -18.74
N LYS A 71 -3.96 3.73 -19.97
CA LYS A 71 -5.11 3.53 -20.87
C LYS A 71 -6.16 2.61 -20.21
N ASN A 72 -7.44 2.96 -20.38
CA ASN A 72 -8.62 2.25 -19.86
C ASN A 72 -8.76 2.24 -18.32
N TRP A 73 -8.05 3.10 -17.60
CA TRP A 73 -8.05 3.11 -16.14
C TRP A 73 -9.45 3.18 -15.50
N GLY A 74 -10.37 3.98 -16.07
CA GLY A 74 -11.73 4.12 -15.54
C GLY A 74 -12.58 2.88 -15.77
N LYS A 75 -12.38 2.17 -16.90
CA LYS A 75 -13.02 0.88 -17.17
C LYS A 75 -12.53 -0.17 -16.18
N GLU A 76 -11.22 -0.25 -15.95
CA GLU A 76 -10.63 -1.18 -14.99
C GLU A 76 -11.09 -0.89 -13.56
N LEU A 77 -11.19 0.39 -13.16
CA LEU A 77 -11.74 0.78 -11.87
C LEU A 77 -13.19 0.33 -11.68
N LEU A 78 -14.04 0.50 -12.70
CA LEU A 78 -15.43 0.04 -12.62
C LEU A 78 -15.53 -1.49 -12.54
N ASN A 79 -14.61 -2.21 -13.20
CA ASN A 79 -14.50 -3.67 -13.07
C ASN A 79 -14.12 -4.04 -11.63
N ASP A 80 -13.19 -3.31 -11.01
CA ASP A 80 -12.79 -3.53 -9.62
C ASP A 80 -13.98 -3.38 -8.66
N PHE A 81 -14.75 -2.30 -8.76
CA PHE A 81 -15.97 -2.11 -7.94
C PHE A 81 -17.02 -3.19 -8.20
N SER A 82 -17.17 -3.64 -9.45
CA SER A 82 -18.13 -4.68 -9.82
C SER A 82 -17.72 -6.06 -9.32
N ASN A 83 -16.45 -6.41 -9.43
CA ASN A 83 -15.93 -7.71 -9.04
C ASN A 83 -15.69 -7.81 -7.52
N HIS A 84 -15.54 -6.67 -6.85
CA HIS A 84 -15.30 -6.56 -5.41
C HIS A 84 -16.33 -5.63 -4.76
N PRO A 85 -17.63 -5.96 -4.77
CA PRO A 85 -18.73 -5.06 -4.35
C PRO A 85 -18.70 -4.70 -2.86
N ASP A 86 -17.91 -5.41 -2.08
CA ASP A 86 -17.67 -5.14 -0.66
C ASP A 86 -16.83 -3.90 -0.41
N PHE A 87 -15.97 -3.53 -1.37
CA PHE A 87 -15.15 -2.33 -1.24
C PHE A 87 -15.94 -1.11 -1.69
N SER A 88 -15.99 -0.11 -0.85
CA SER A 88 -16.64 1.16 -1.15
C SER A 88 -15.66 2.29 -1.45
N ILE A 89 -14.39 2.11 -1.10
CA ILE A 89 -13.29 3.05 -1.35
C ILE A 89 -12.12 2.26 -1.95
N ILE A 90 -11.59 2.72 -3.09
CA ILE A 90 -10.47 2.09 -3.79
C ILE A 90 -9.44 3.15 -4.17
N GLY A 91 -8.17 2.92 -3.81
CA GLY A 91 -7.02 3.77 -4.16
C GLY A 91 -5.91 3.04 -4.90
N LYS A 92 -4.76 3.70 -5.07
CA LYS A 92 -3.60 3.16 -5.79
C LYS A 92 -2.42 2.79 -4.89
N ALA A 93 -2.33 3.42 -3.73
CA ALA A 93 -1.38 3.11 -2.66
C ALA A 93 -2.07 3.29 -1.33
N GLY A 94 -1.70 2.50 -0.34
CA GLY A 94 -2.28 2.55 0.98
C GLY A 94 -1.50 1.70 1.98
N SER A 95 -2.04 1.56 3.18
CA SER A 95 -1.44 0.73 4.22
C SER A 95 -2.47 -0.12 4.94
N ALA A 96 -2.12 -1.37 5.20
CA ALA A 96 -2.88 -2.28 6.05
C ALA A 96 -2.72 -1.98 7.54
N TYR A 97 -1.80 -1.10 7.89
CA TYR A 97 -1.51 -0.66 9.25
C TYR A 97 -1.44 0.87 9.34
N PHE A 98 -2.04 1.44 10.35
CA PHE A 98 -1.93 2.86 10.66
C PHE A 98 -1.38 3.03 12.08
N PRO A 99 -0.14 3.53 12.26
CA PRO A 99 0.54 3.56 13.54
C PRO A 99 0.04 4.68 14.45
N GLU A 100 0.36 4.56 15.75
CA GLU A 100 0.07 5.57 16.77
C GLU A 100 0.75 6.92 16.50
N THR A 101 1.85 6.91 15.75
CA THR A 101 2.58 8.12 15.37
C THR A 101 1.87 8.98 14.33
N GLY A 102 0.84 8.44 13.68
CA GLY A 102 0.12 9.10 12.58
C GLY A 102 0.86 9.07 11.24
N ILE A 103 1.97 8.36 11.12
CA ILE A 103 2.79 8.29 9.90
C ILE A 103 2.63 6.91 9.24
N TYR A 104 1.64 6.75 8.36
CA TYR A 104 1.25 5.47 7.78
C TYR A 104 2.35 4.77 6.97
N TRP A 105 3.38 5.49 6.52
CA TRP A 105 4.51 4.90 5.79
C TRP A 105 5.71 4.51 6.68
N GLU A 106 5.65 4.62 8.01
CA GLU A 106 6.75 4.20 8.90
C GLU A 106 7.13 2.74 8.74
N ARG A 107 6.15 1.88 8.43
CA ARG A 107 6.37 0.46 8.13
C ARG A 107 6.21 0.18 6.64
N MET A 108 6.75 1.06 5.79
CA MET A 108 6.55 1.05 4.33
C MET A 108 6.74 -0.34 3.71
N ASN A 109 7.81 -1.04 4.06
CA ASN A 109 8.16 -2.34 3.49
C ASN A 109 7.35 -3.52 4.05
N GLN A 110 6.52 -3.31 5.08
CA GLN A 110 5.80 -4.38 5.78
C GLN A 110 4.29 -4.28 5.57
N THR A 111 3.75 -3.07 5.53
CA THR A 111 2.30 -2.87 5.60
C THR A 111 1.74 -2.04 4.44
N MET A 112 2.59 -1.36 3.68
CA MET A 112 2.13 -0.61 2.53
C MET A 112 1.83 -1.53 1.34
N VAL A 113 0.77 -1.19 0.62
CA VAL A 113 0.25 -1.90 -0.55
C VAL A 113 0.17 -0.93 -1.72
N GLY A 114 0.54 -1.39 -2.91
CA GLY A 114 0.39 -0.61 -4.13
C GLY A 114 1.66 -0.42 -4.93
N HIS A 115 1.50 0.08 -6.16
CA HIS A 115 2.58 0.48 -7.05
C HIS A 115 2.32 1.90 -7.55
N VAL A 116 3.29 2.78 -7.37
CA VAL A 116 3.23 4.17 -7.86
C VAL A 116 4.50 4.47 -8.67
N ASN A 117 4.31 4.84 -9.92
CA ASN A 117 5.39 5.39 -10.74
C ASN A 117 5.58 6.86 -10.35
N HIS A 118 6.82 7.32 -10.31
CA HIS A 118 7.17 8.72 -10.11
C HIS A 118 7.97 9.23 -11.30
N GLN A 119 7.64 10.43 -11.74
CA GLN A 119 8.36 11.10 -12.83
C GLN A 119 8.31 12.62 -12.67
N PRO A 120 8.98 13.20 -11.64
CA PRO A 120 9.08 14.65 -11.55
C PRO A 120 9.76 15.25 -12.78
N PRO A 121 9.47 16.50 -13.14
CA PRO A 121 10.06 17.17 -14.27
C PRO A 121 11.59 17.08 -14.25
N GLY A 122 12.19 16.68 -15.39
CA GLY A 122 13.63 16.55 -15.54
C GLY A 122 14.26 15.29 -14.89
N GLN A 123 13.49 14.43 -14.27
CA GLN A 123 13.98 13.20 -13.65
C GLN A 123 13.59 11.94 -14.44
N LYS A 124 14.40 10.88 -14.29
CA LYS A 124 14.06 9.58 -14.84
C LYS A 124 12.89 8.97 -14.06
N LYS A 125 12.01 8.29 -14.77
CA LYS A 125 10.90 7.55 -14.16
C LYS A 125 11.42 6.41 -13.28
N TRP A 126 10.84 6.23 -12.08
CA TRP A 126 11.03 5.06 -11.22
C TRP A 126 9.70 4.59 -10.66
N THR A 127 9.66 3.41 -10.08
CA THR A 127 8.46 2.83 -9.46
C THR A 127 8.72 2.49 -8.02
N ASN A 128 7.92 3.02 -7.11
CA ASN A 128 7.81 2.54 -5.75
C ASN A 128 6.88 1.32 -5.74
N LYS A 129 7.44 0.15 -5.43
CA LYS A 129 6.71 -1.10 -5.27
C LYS A 129 6.63 -1.40 -3.78
N TYR A 130 5.50 -1.06 -3.16
CA TYR A 130 5.30 -1.25 -1.72
C TYR A 130 4.96 -2.70 -1.36
N SER A 131 4.40 -3.46 -2.30
CA SER A 131 4.04 -4.86 -2.15
C SER A 131 4.25 -5.62 -3.45
N SER A 132 4.00 -6.92 -3.47
CA SER A 132 3.76 -7.68 -4.70
C SER A 132 2.55 -7.11 -5.46
N LYS A 133 2.45 -7.38 -6.75
CA LYS A 133 1.28 -7.07 -7.55
C LYS A 133 0.24 -8.17 -7.37
N PHE A 134 -1.01 -7.77 -7.13
CA PHE A 134 -2.15 -8.67 -7.00
C PHE A 134 -3.12 -8.49 -8.17
N ASP A 135 -3.93 -9.50 -8.44
CA ASP A 135 -4.98 -9.52 -9.48
C ASP A 135 -6.37 -9.17 -8.92
N HIS A 136 -6.43 -8.74 -7.67
CA HIS A 136 -7.63 -8.35 -6.94
C HIS A 136 -7.39 -7.09 -6.12
N VAL A 137 -8.46 -6.50 -5.60
CA VAL A 137 -8.40 -5.36 -4.68
C VAL A 137 -7.93 -5.85 -3.30
N VAL A 138 -6.84 -5.28 -2.82
CA VAL A 138 -6.22 -5.66 -1.53
C VAL A 138 -6.75 -4.76 -0.42
N PRO A 139 -7.28 -5.30 0.69
CA PRO A 139 -7.80 -4.48 1.78
C PRO A 139 -6.69 -3.68 2.48
N VAL A 140 -7.04 -2.45 2.87
CA VAL A 140 -6.18 -1.53 3.62
C VAL A 140 -7.01 -0.71 4.61
N VAL A 141 -6.37 -0.09 5.61
CA VAL A 141 -7.06 0.84 6.53
C VAL A 141 -7.07 2.27 6.01
N THR A 142 -6.14 2.60 5.14
CA THR A 142 -6.00 3.94 4.54
C THR A 142 -5.39 3.88 3.15
N ILE A 143 -5.70 4.87 2.32
CA ILE A 143 -5.09 5.08 1.00
C ILE A 143 -4.49 6.49 0.93
N ASP A 144 -3.52 6.65 0.01
CA ASP A 144 -2.88 7.93 -0.31
C ASP A 144 -3.79 8.80 -1.17
N GLY A 145 -3.80 10.08 -0.90
CA GLY A 145 -4.65 11.09 -1.53
C GLY A 145 -4.43 11.33 -3.01
N LEU A 146 -3.34 10.83 -3.58
CA LEU A 146 -3.04 11.04 -5.01
C LEU A 146 -4.16 10.54 -5.94
N PHE A 147 -4.88 9.49 -5.51
CA PHE A 147 -6.03 8.92 -6.20
C PHE A 147 -6.96 8.23 -5.21
N ILE A 148 -8.11 8.84 -4.96
CA ILE A 148 -9.16 8.29 -4.09
C ILE A 148 -10.41 8.09 -4.94
N SER A 149 -10.90 6.86 -5.07
CA SER A 149 -12.20 6.58 -5.69
C SER A 149 -13.14 5.92 -4.71
N PHE A 150 -14.43 6.21 -4.82
CA PHE A 150 -15.44 5.66 -3.92
C PHE A 150 -16.85 5.66 -4.54
N ASP A 151 -17.66 4.77 -4.03
CA ASP A 151 -19.12 4.79 -4.26
C ASP A 151 -19.75 5.72 -3.22
N LYS A 152 -20.19 6.91 -3.65
CA LYS A 152 -20.74 7.94 -2.76
C LYS A 152 -22.03 7.50 -2.05
N THR A 153 -22.69 6.45 -2.53
CA THR A 153 -23.91 5.90 -1.91
C THR A 153 -23.59 4.95 -0.75
N LYS A 154 -22.33 4.49 -0.64
CA LYS A 154 -21.88 3.51 0.35
C LYS A 154 -20.94 4.09 1.42
N ILE A 155 -20.31 5.22 1.17
CA ILE A 155 -19.50 5.90 2.21
C ILE A 155 -20.42 6.42 3.33
N LYS A 156 -19.86 6.58 4.53
CA LYS A 156 -20.57 7.06 5.72
C LYS A 156 -20.23 8.51 6.06
N HIS A 157 -19.03 8.93 5.67
CA HIS A 157 -18.50 10.27 5.93
C HIS A 157 -17.89 10.87 4.67
N ASN A 158 -18.16 12.14 4.44
CA ASN A 158 -17.43 12.97 3.48
C ASN A 158 -16.06 13.38 4.05
N PHE A 159 -15.30 14.15 3.29
CA PHE A 159 -14.01 14.67 3.75
C PHE A 159 -14.19 15.62 4.93
N ASP A 160 -13.30 15.50 5.92
CA ASP A 160 -13.31 16.38 7.10
C ASP A 160 -12.53 17.67 6.81
N GLU A 161 -13.23 18.80 6.82
CA GLU A 161 -12.70 20.10 6.48
C GLU A 161 -11.89 20.75 7.63
N THR A 162 -11.85 20.14 8.82
CA THR A 162 -11.27 20.74 10.04
C THR A 162 -9.81 20.36 10.28
N ILE A 163 -9.31 19.28 9.66
CA ILE A 163 -7.99 18.71 9.98
C ILE A 163 -6.85 19.50 9.35
N GLY A 164 -6.86 19.67 8.03
CA GLY A 164 -5.81 20.40 7.33
C GLY A 164 -6.22 20.80 5.93
N ARG A 165 -5.41 21.65 5.29
CA ARG A 165 -5.74 22.15 3.96
C ARG A 165 -5.37 21.16 2.86
N PHE A 166 -4.12 20.63 2.92
CA PHE A 166 -3.57 19.78 1.86
C PHE A 166 -3.02 18.44 2.37
N HIS A 167 -3.04 18.23 3.69
CA HIS A 167 -2.50 17.03 4.35
C HIS A 167 -3.54 16.38 5.24
N PHE A 168 -3.46 15.07 5.40
CA PHE A 168 -4.33 14.23 6.25
C PHE A 168 -5.82 14.24 5.89
N TYR A 169 -6.28 14.94 4.85
CA TYR A 169 -7.67 14.88 4.38
C TYR A 169 -8.04 13.45 3.91
N ASP A 170 -7.10 12.77 3.27
CA ASP A 170 -7.19 11.42 2.76
C ASP A 170 -7.26 10.38 3.89
N HIS A 171 -6.34 10.47 4.85
CA HIS A 171 -6.31 9.55 6.00
C HIS A 171 -7.53 9.77 6.90
N THR A 172 -7.94 11.02 7.11
CA THR A 172 -9.14 11.33 7.89
C THR A 172 -10.40 10.78 7.22
N PHE A 173 -10.53 10.95 5.90
CA PHE A 173 -11.61 10.37 5.13
C PHE A 173 -11.62 8.84 5.25
N CYS A 174 -10.48 8.22 5.09
CA CYS A 174 -10.34 6.76 5.21
C CYS A 174 -10.72 6.28 6.61
N LEU A 175 -10.14 6.86 7.67
CA LEU A 175 -10.35 6.37 9.02
C LEU A 175 -11.80 6.62 9.50
N ASN A 176 -12.41 7.75 9.21
CA ASN A 176 -13.82 7.99 9.52
C ASN A 176 -14.72 6.90 8.91
N ASN A 177 -14.47 6.54 7.65
CA ASN A 177 -15.26 5.51 6.96
C ASN A 177 -14.90 4.09 7.46
N TYR A 178 -13.61 3.81 7.66
CA TYR A 178 -13.14 2.50 8.13
C TYR A 178 -13.72 2.13 9.50
N LEU A 179 -13.75 3.08 10.43
CA LEU A 179 -14.30 2.89 11.78
C LEU A 179 -15.81 2.62 11.77
N GLU A 180 -16.52 3.04 10.73
CA GLU A 180 -17.94 2.73 10.49
C GLU A 180 -18.14 1.45 9.64
N GLY A 181 -17.08 0.66 9.45
CA GLY A 181 -17.13 -0.63 8.76
C GLY A 181 -17.07 -0.56 7.24
N VAL A 182 -16.75 0.60 6.65
CA VAL A 182 -16.55 0.73 5.20
C VAL A 182 -15.25 0.06 4.81
N LYS A 183 -15.30 -0.87 3.84
CA LYS A 183 -14.09 -1.54 3.33
C LYS A 183 -13.36 -0.65 2.34
N ILE A 184 -12.05 -0.52 2.56
CA ILE A 184 -11.11 0.27 1.77
C ILE A 184 -10.09 -0.67 1.14
N GLY A 185 -9.72 -0.44 -0.12
CA GLY A 185 -8.77 -1.29 -0.82
C GLY A 185 -7.83 -0.55 -1.77
N VAL A 186 -6.81 -1.26 -2.21
CA VAL A 186 -5.84 -0.83 -3.23
C VAL A 186 -5.95 -1.72 -4.44
N THR A 187 -6.04 -1.10 -5.63
CA THR A 187 -6.08 -1.82 -6.90
C THR A 187 -4.75 -1.77 -7.65
N PHE A 188 -4.49 -2.83 -8.44
CA PHE A 188 -3.37 -2.96 -9.37
C PHE A 188 -3.81 -3.00 -10.84
N SER A 189 -5.11 -2.86 -11.10
CA SER A 189 -5.70 -3.05 -12.45
C SER A 189 -5.24 -2.02 -13.48
N PHE A 190 -4.78 -0.86 -13.03
CA PHE A 190 -4.21 0.18 -13.89
C PHE A 190 -2.98 0.82 -13.27
N GLU A 191 -2.19 1.53 -14.06
CA GLU A 191 -0.98 2.22 -13.59
C GLU A 191 -1.24 3.71 -13.34
N ILE A 192 -0.54 4.27 -12.37
CA ILE A 192 -0.48 5.69 -12.07
C ILE A 192 0.96 6.17 -12.07
N THR A 193 1.18 7.37 -12.59
CA THR A 193 2.44 8.09 -12.51
C THR A 193 2.19 9.43 -11.82
N HIS A 194 2.92 9.71 -10.74
CA HIS A 194 2.89 10.96 -9.99
C HIS A 194 4.05 11.84 -10.43
N GLU A 195 3.79 13.07 -10.83
CA GLU A 195 4.79 13.99 -11.38
C GLU A 195 5.45 14.86 -10.29
N SER A 196 5.09 14.66 -9.03
CA SER A 196 5.74 15.32 -7.89
C SER A 196 6.21 14.33 -6.83
N ILE A 197 6.93 14.84 -5.84
CA ILE A 197 7.32 14.12 -4.62
C ILE A 197 6.89 15.00 -3.45
N GLY A 198 5.95 14.52 -2.66
CA GLY A 198 5.54 15.18 -1.43
C GLY A 198 6.71 15.29 -0.45
N LYS A 199 6.81 16.43 0.23
CA LYS A 199 7.73 16.62 1.36
C LYS A 199 6.94 17.13 2.55
N PRO A 200 7.10 16.53 3.74
CA PRO A 200 6.53 17.08 4.95
C PRO A 200 6.99 18.54 5.15
N ASN A 201 6.06 19.41 5.45
CA ASN A 201 6.27 20.81 5.77
C ASN A 201 5.61 21.14 7.12
N GLU A 202 5.62 22.39 7.54
CA GLU A 202 5.01 22.83 8.79
C GLU A 202 3.50 22.48 8.86
N GLU A 203 2.77 22.76 7.79
CA GLU A 203 1.34 22.43 7.67
C GLU A 203 1.06 20.92 7.80
N PHE A 204 1.98 20.06 7.30
CA PHE A 204 1.89 18.62 7.50
C PHE A 204 1.92 18.25 8.98
N PHE A 205 2.82 18.85 9.78
CA PHE A 205 2.93 18.55 11.20
C PHE A 205 1.76 19.11 12.01
N GLU A 206 1.24 20.28 11.66
CA GLU A 206 0.03 20.84 12.25
C GLU A 206 -1.19 19.94 11.98
N SER A 207 -1.36 19.53 10.72
CA SER A 207 -2.44 18.63 10.31
C SER A 207 -2.34 17.28 11.01
N LYS A 208 -1.10 16.74 11.17
CA LYS A 208 -0.85 15.53 11.93
C LYS A 208 -1.28 15.66 13.38
N THR A 209 -0.99 16.78 14.03
CA THR A 209 -1.39 17.01 15.42
C THR A 209 -2.90 16.96 15.57
N LYS A 210 -3.65 17.69 14.73
CA LYS A 210 -5.12 17.68 14.74
C LYS A 210 -5.69 16.30 14.43
N PHE A 211 -5.07 15.58 13.49
CA PHE A 211 -5.43 14.20 13.17
C PHE A 211 -5.26 13.28 14.39
N LEU A 212 -4.13 13.36 15.10
CA LEU A 212 -3.88 12.56 16.30
C LEU A 212 -4.81 12.94 17.46
N GLU A 213 -5.15 14.22 17.64
CA GLU A 213 -6.16 14.64 18.62
C GLU A 213 -7.49 13.94 18.39
N LYS A 214 -7.86 13.73 17.11
CA LYS A 214 -9.12 13.06 16.76
C LYS A 214 -9.05 11.54 16.84
N PHE A 215 -7.94 10.92 16.42
CA PHE A 215 -7.89 9.47 16.19
C PHE A 215 -6.98 8.67 17.13
N SER A 216 -6.21 9.31 18.03
CA SER A 216 -5.25 8.61 18.90
C SER A 216 -5.85 7.47 19.72
N SER A 217 -7.11 7.61 20.16
CA SER A 217 -7.81 6.55 20.91
C SER A 217 -8.17 5.31 20.06
N HIS A 218 -8.10 5.41 18.75
CA HIS A 218 -8.38 4.32 17.81
C HIS A 218 -7.11 3.71 17.20
N LEU A 219 -5.95 4.33 17.44
CA LEU A 219 -4.67 3.88 16.91
C LEU A 219 -3.91 3.00 17.90
N PRO A 220 -3.11 2.04 17.46
CA PRO A 220 -2.89 1.68 16.06
C PRO A 220 -4.08 0.95 15.45
N LEU A 221 -4.32 1.14 14.15
CA LEU A 221 -5.23 0.30 13.38
C LEU A 221 -4.41 -0.73 12.60
N ASP A 222 -4.80 -1.99 12.72
CA ASP A 222 -4.16 -3.11 12.03
C ASP A 222 -5.24 -3.99 11.40
N LEU A 223 -5.16 -4.17 10.09
CA LEU A 223 -5.92 -5.22 9.45
C LEU A 223 -5.34 -6.55 9.93
N LYS A 224 -6.09 -7.25 10.80
CA LYS A 224 -5.67 -8.59 11.25
C LYS A 224 -5.32 -9.46 10.03
N PRO A 225 -4.31 -10.31 10.13
CA PRO A 225 -3.78 -11.15 9.03
C PRO A 225 -4.85 -11.89 8.22
N ASN A 226 -5.96 -12.26 8.85
CA ASN A 226 -7.10 -12.91 8.18
C ASN A 226 -7.90 -12.01 7.22
N SER A 227 -7.64 -10.70 7.18
CA SER A 227 -8.26 -9.76 6.25
C SER A 227 -7.35 -9.41 5.06
N ILE A 228 -6.06 -9.70 5.14
CA ILE A 228 -5.20 -9.75 3.96
C ILE A 228 -5.60 -11.02 3.23
N TYR A 229 -6.23 -10.88 2.08
CA TYR A 229 -6.59 -12.01 1.24
C TYR A 229 -5.31 -12.78 0.88
N VAL A 230 -5.07 -13.85 1.59
CA VAL A 230 -4.16 -14.90 1.12
C VAL A 230 -4.89 -15.51 -0.07
N PRO A 231 -4.37 -15.39 -1.31
CA PRO A 231 -5.01 -16.00 -2.46
C PRO A 231 -5.30 -17.46 -2.11
N LYS A 232 -6.56 -17.87 -2.21
CA LYS A 232 -6.89 -19.30 -2.14
C LYS A 232 -6.07 -19.94 -3.25
N ILE A 233 -5.01 -20.65 -2.86
CA ILE A 233 -4.26 -21.47 -3.81
C ILE A 233 -5.25 -22.49 -4.33
N THR A 234 -5.83 -22.20 -5.50
CA THR A 234 -6.78 -23.11 -6.18
C THR A 234 -6.07 -24.27 -6.89
N GLY A 235 -4.78 -24.46 -6.59
CA GLY A 235 -4.04 -25.68 -6.93
C GLY A 235 -4.54 -26.85 -6.09
N LYS A 236 -4.64 -28.04 -6.68
CA LYS A 236 -4.79 -29.28 -5.89
C LYS A 236 -3.68 -29.27 -4.83
N PRO A 237 -4.01 -29.49 -3.54
CA PRO A 237 -2.96 -29.62 -2.53
C PRO A 237 -1.97 -30.65 -3.03
N ILE A 238 -0.69 -30.25 -3.10
CA ILE A 238 0.37 -31.19 -3.45
C ILE A 238 0.40 -32.17 -2.27
N LYS A 239 -0.14 -33.37 -2.48
CA LYS A 239 -0.12 -34.41 -1.47
C LYS A 239 1.33 -34.88 -1.30
N ASN A 240 1.80 -34.88 -0.06
CA ASN A 240 3.13 -35.33 0.35
C ASN A 240 4.30 -34.45 -0.11
N ILE A 241 4.24 -33.15 0.19
CA ILE A 241 5.49 -32.38 0.32
C ILE A 241 6.00 -32.68 1.73
N GLY A 242 7.23 -33.15 1.84
CA GLY A 242 8.00 -33.11 3.08
C GLY A 242 8.13 -31.65 3.57
N LYS A 243 8.81 -31.42 4.68
CA LYS A 243 9.02 -30.07 5.18
C LYS A 243 9.70 -29.19 4.13
N VAL A 244 9.22 -27.97 3.99
CA VAL A 244 9.82 -26.96 3.12
C VAL A 244 11.10 -26.45 3.76
N ALA A 245 12.24 -26.52 3.08
CA ALA A 245 13.47 -25.88 3.51
C ALA A 245 13.48 -24.42 3.07
N VAL A 246 13.53 -23.49 4.04
CA VAL A 246 13.65 -22.05 3.82
C VAL A 246 15.10 -21.65 4.08
N ILE A 247 15.79 -21.12 3.08
CA ILE A 247 17.20 -20.72 3.21
C ILE A 247 17.28 -19.18 3.19
N ILE A 248 17.88 -18.59 4.23
CA ILE A 248 18.01 -17.14 4.41
C ILE A 248 19.49 -16.75 4.49
N PRO A 249 20.15 -16.45 3.36
CA PRO A 249 21.50 -15.87 3.39
C PRO A 249 21.45 -14.46 3.97
N THR A 250 22.31 -14.16 4.95
CA THR A 250 22.34 -12.87 5.63
C THR A 250 23.75 -12.39 5.96
N LYS A 251 23.88 -11.06 6.18
CA LYS A 251 25.07 -10.42 6.77
C LYS A 251 24.66 -9.10 7.43
N ASN A 252 24.87 -8.97 8.74
CA ASN A 252 24.60 -7.75 9.51
C ASN A 252 23.15 -7.25 9.36
N LYS A 253 22.17 -8.16 9.39
CA LYS A 253 20.74 -7.87 9.24
C LYS A 253 19.86 -8.73 10.16
N SER A 254 20.28 -8.87 11.42
CA SER A 254 19.56 -9.70 12.40
C SER A 254 18.13 -9.26 12.63
N ASP A 255 17.84 -7.96 12.57
CA ASP A 255 16.50 -7.38 12.69
C ASP A 255 15.57 -7.87 11.56
N LEU A 256 16.04 -7.84 10.31
CA LEU A 256 15.28 -8.32 9.15
C LEU A 256 15.10 -9.83 9.18
N VAL A 257 16.14 -10.56 9.58
CA VAL A 257 16.09 -12.02 9.73
C VAL A 257 15.10 -12.41 10.81
N THR A 258 15.10 -11.73 11.96
CA THR A 258 14.16 -11.96 13.05
C THR A 258 12.73 -11.77 12.58
N ASN A 259 12.42 -10.64 11.94
CA ASN A 259 11.09 -10.36 11.42
C ASN A 259 10.65 -11.42 10.38
N CYS A 260 11.56 -11.86 9.52
CA CYS A 260 11.30 -12.90 8.54
C CYS A 260 10.98 -14.23 9.21
N VAL A 261 11.81 -14.67 10.16
CA VAL A 261 11.61 -15.93 10.89
C VAL A 261 10.31 -15.88 11.70
N GLU A 262 10.06 -14.82 12.45
CA GLU A 262 8.84 -14.67 13.26
C GLU A 262 7.58 -14.70 12.40
N SER A 263 7.61 -14.12 11.20
CA SER A 263 6.48 -14.18 10.27
C SER A 263 6.16 -15.61 9.82
N PHE A 264 7.15 -16.49 9.64
CA PHE A 264 6.88 -17.90 9.35
C PHE A 264 6.14 -18.58 10.51
N PHE A 265 6.53 -18.31 11.77
CA PHE A 265 5.88 -18.90 12.93
C PHE A 265 4.49 -18.29 13.20
N GLU A 266 4.25 -17.07 12.76
CA GLU A 266 2.94 -16.43 12.88
C GLU A 266 1.93 -16.92 11.83
N TYR A 267 2.39 -17.17 10.59
CA TYR A 267 1.49 -17.43 9.45
C TYR A 267 1.54 -18.85 8.89
N CYS A 268 2.51 -19.67 9.30
CA CYS A 268 2.67 -21.04 8.80
C CYS A 268 2.64 -22.05 9.94
N ASP A 269 2.18 -23.29 9.65
CA ASP A 269 2.29 -24.40 10.61
C ASP A 269 3.79 -24.76 10.79
N PRO A 270 4.35 -24.66 12.01
CA PRO A 270 5.75 -24.96 12.28
C PRO A 270 6.19 -26.38 11.89
N ASN A 271 5.27 -27.31 11.76
CA ASN A 271 5.55 -28.68 11.36
C ASN A 271 5.83 -28.83 9.86
N THR A 272 5.55 -27.77 9.05
CA THR A 272 5.63 -27.82 7.58
C THR A 272 6.91 -27.25 7.02
N PHE A 273 7.78 -26.65 7.82
CA PHE A 273 9.02 -26.03 7.34
C PHE A 273 10.20 -26.20 8.30
N ASN A 274 11.41 -26.07 7.75
CA ASN A 274 12.65 -25.83 8.48
C ASN A 274 13.33 -24.59 7.92
N ILE A 275 13.89 -23.73 8.78
CA ILE A 275 14.59 -22.51 8.38
C ILE A 275 16.09 -22.68 8.59
N PHE A 276 16.88 -22.37 7.56
CA PHE A 276 18.33 -22.37 7.57
C PHE A 276 18.84 -20.95 7.37
N ILE A 277 19.35 -20.32 8.41
CA ILE A 277 19.94 -18.99 8.33
C ILE A 277 21.41 -19.15 8.00
N ALA A 278 21.81 -18.73 6.80
CA ALA A 278 23.18 -18.80 6.31
C ALA A 278 23.88 -17.44 6.59
N ASP A 279 24.55 -17.31 7.71
CA ASP A 279 25.30 -16.10 8.06
C ASP A 279 26.63 -16.04 7.32
N THR A 280 26.84 -14.98 6.56
CA THR A 280 27.99 -14.80 5.66
C THR A 280 29.03 -13.81 6.23
N GLY A 281 29.27 -13.89 7.53
CA GLY A 281 30.27 -13.09 8.21
C GLY A 281 29.71 -11.81 8.84
N SER A 282 28.62 -11.92 9.59
CA SER A 282 28.13 -10.85 10.45
C SER A 282 29.09 -10.55 11.61
N ASN A 283 28.98 -9.36 12.19
CA ASN A 283 29.68 -9.02 13.43
C ASN A 283 29.11 -9.77 14.64
N ASP A 284 29.82 -9.76 15.76
CA ASP A 284 29.48 -10.57 16.92
C ASP A 284 28.11 -10.24 17.55
N ASP A 285 27.72 -8.97 17.56
CA ASP A 285 26.40 -8.54 18.08
C ASP A 285 25.26 -9.09 17.21
N GLU A 286 25.40 -9.01 15.90
CA GLU A 286 24.45 -9.54 14.94
C GLU A 286 24.37 -11.07 15.00
N LYS A 287 25.52 -11.75 15.08
CA LYS A 287 25.60 -13.22 15.25
C LYS A 287 24.87 -13.68 16.50
N THR A 288 25.07 -12.99 17.62
CA THR A 288 24.40 -13.30 18.88
C THR A 288 22.88 -13.25 18.74
N ARG A 289 22.37 -12.20 18.06
CA ARG A 289 20.92 -12.06 17.81
C ARG A 289 20.39 -13.15 16.87
N ILE A 290 21.12 -13.47 15.81
CA ILE A 290 20.75 -14.53 14.88
C ILE A 290 20.73 -15.88 15.57
N LYS A 291 21.74 -16.19 16.39
CA LYS A 291 21.84 -17.43 17.13
C LYS A 291 20.68 -17.64 18.11
N TYR A 292 20.23 -16.55 18.75
CA TYR A 292 19.05 -16.60 19.63
C TYR A 292 17.82 -17.20 18.94
N LEU A 293 17.65 -17.01 17.63
CA LEU A 293 16.51 -17.58 16.88
C LEU A 293 16.58 -19.12 16.84
N SER A 294 17.77 -19.72 16.72
CA SER A 294 17.92 -21.18 16.77
C SER A 294 17.77 -21.75 18.17
N GLU A 295 17.95 -20.93 19.20
CA GLU A 295 17.66 -21.33 20.59
C GLU A 295 16.16 -21.23 20.92
N LYS A 296 15.48 -20.24 20.30
CA LYS A 296 14.04 -19.99 20.48
C LYS A 296 13.16 -20.99 19.71
N TYR A 297 13.60 -21.44 18.54
CA TYR A 297 12.78 -22.24 17.61
C TYR A 297 13.53 -23.52 17.18
N ASN A 298 12.94 -24.69 17.46
CA ASN A 298 13.56 -26.01 17.20
C ASN A 298 13.80 -26.33 15.71
N ASN A 299 13.07 -25.68 14.80
CA ASN A 299 13.19 -25.86 13.35
C ASN A 299 13.92 -24.71 12.67
N VAL A 300 14.73 -23.94 13.43
CA VAL A 300 15.62 -22.90 12.92
C VAL A 300 17.06 -23.32 13.17
N SER A 301 17.88 -23.33 12.13
CA SER A 301 19.32 -23.64 12.19
C SER A 301 20.13 -22.46 11.67
N VAL A 302 21.28 -22.18 12.30
CA VAL A 302 22.22 -21.16 11.85
C VAL A 302 23.49 -21.83 11.33
N ILE A 303 23.91 -21.46 10.12
CA ILE A 303 25.11 -21.95 9.46
C ILE A 303 26.00 -20.77 9.15
N GLU A 304 27.26 -20.79 9.61
CA GLU A 304 28.22 -19.71 9.42
C GLU A 304 29.12 -19.96 8.20
N TYR A 305 29.28 -18.93 7.38
CA TYR A 305 30.18 -18.91 6.23
C TYR A 305 31.14 -17.74 6.34
N ASP A 306 32.40 -17.94 5.95
CA ASP A 306 33.44 -16.92 5.89
C ASP A 306 33.49 -16.21 4.52
N TYR A 307 32.60 -16.58 3.61
CA TYR A 307 32.50 -16.03 2.27
C TYR A 307 31.03 -15.77 1.87
N TYR A 308 30.85 -14.92 0.88
CA TYR A 308 29.56 -14.72 0.24
C TYR A 308 29.59 -15.19 -1.23
N ASN A 309 28.84 -16.23 -1.53
CA ASN A 309 28.48 -16.64 -2.87
C ASN A 309 27.08 -17.27 -2.83
N PHE A 310 26.10 -16.55 -3.34
CA PHE A 310 24.69 -16.91 -3.21
C PHE A 310 24.40 -18.34 -3.69
N ALA A 311 24.86 -18.69 -4.91
CA ALA A 311 24.60 -20.01 -5.47
C ALA A 311 25.29 -21.14 -4.67
N LYS A 312 26.56 -20.93 -4.29
CA LYS A 312 27.34 -21.93 -3.55
C LYS A 312 26.76 -22.17 -2.16
N ILE A 313 26.38 -21.10 -1.44
CA ILE A 313 25.74 -21.18 -0.12
C ILE A 313 24.43 -21.94 -0.16
N ASN A 314 23.53 -21.58 -1.09
CA ASN A 314 22.26 -22.28 -1.22
C ASN A 314 22.44 -23.76 -1.57
N ASN A 315 23.36 -24.08 -2.49
CA ASN A 315 23.68 -25.47 -2.84
C ASN A 315 24.28 -26.24 -1.67
N ASP A 316 25.15 -25.60 -0.88
CA ASP A 316 25.75 -26.21 0.30
C ASP A 316 24.69 -26.53 1.36
N VAL A 317 23.79 -25.58 1.66
CA VAL A 317 22.68 -25.82 2.59
C VAL A 317 21.80 -26.97 2.11
N VAL A 318 21.42 -27.00 0.83
CA VAL A 318 20.59 -28.09 0.27
C VAL A 318 21.29 -29.43 0.36
N ASN A 319 22.58 -29.51 0.02
CA ASN A 319 23.29 -30.76 -0.07
C ASN A 319 23.73 -31.34 1.29
N ASN A 320 24.04 -30.48 2.26
CA ASN A 320 24.68 -30.88 3.50
C ASN A 320 23.84 -30.71 4.76
N HIS A 321 22.77 -29.88 4.70
CA HIS A 321 21.96 -29.54 5.88
C HIS A 321 20.46 -29.83 5.71
N VAL A 322 19.93 -29.87 4.48
CA VAL A 322 18.57 -30.35 4.24
C VAL A 322 18.60 -31.87 4.16
N SER A 323 18.24 -32.53 5.25
CA SER A 323 18.07 -33.99 5.23
C SER A 323 16.92 -34.35 4.28
N GLY A 324 17.24 -35.17 3.27
CA GLY A 324 16.21 -35.78 2.45
C GLY A 324 15.41 -36.76 3.30
N GLU A 325 14.22 -36.41 3.67
CA GLU A 325 13.16 -37.34 4.09
C GLU A 325 12.09 -37.43 3.01
#